data_69e91920d6e652acde015a6e80e4b473
#
_entry.id   69e91920d6e652acde015a6e80e4b473
#
_cell.length_a   1.000
_cell.length_b   1.000
_cell.length_c   1.000
_cell.angle_alpha   90.00
_cell.angle_beta   90.00
_cell.angle_gamma   90.00
#
_symmetry.space_group_name_H-M   'P 1'
#
loop_
_entity.id
_entity.type
_entity.pdbx_description
1 polymer ?
#
loop_
_entity_poly.entity_id
_entity_poly.type
_entity_poly.pdbx_seq_one_letter_code
_entity_poly.pdbx_strand_id
1 'polypeptide(L)'
;LETLKQWYRQWHQLNFDRYSSQLYAEGIGSALGIAEVKAVYSAEANMVDGREVLLANHDILFSRYPEYIAFGEDVGTIGGVNQTFAGMQAKYGEHRVFDVGIREATIAGQGIGMAVRGLRPLAEIQYLDYLAYAIQILSDDLACLRYRTKAGQKAPLIVSTRGHRLEGIWHSGSPMQFILGALRGMLVLVPRNMTQAAGFYNLMLQCDDPA
;
A
#
# COMPACT_ATOMS: atom_id res chain seq x y z
N LEU A 1 41.11 -22.13 -14.25
CA LEU A 1 39.83 -22.30 -13.55
C LEU A 1 39.63 -21.19 -12.50
N GLU A 2 40.65 -20.86 -11.70
CA GLU A 2 40.53 -19.81 -10.65
C GLU A 2 40.28 -18.43 -11.24
N THR A 3 40.94 -18.07 -12.31
CA THR A 3 40.73 -16.83 -13.05
C THR A 3 39.27 -16.69 -13.53
N LEU A 4 38.65 -17.78 -14.01
CA LEU A 4 37.28 -17.80 -14.45
C LEU A 4 36.31 -17.60 -13.27
N LYS A 5 36.61 -18.22 -12.13
CA LYS A 5 35.83 -18.05 -10.91
C LYS A 5 35.88 -16.61 -10.38
N GLN A 6 37.09 -16.01 -10.42
CA GLN A 6 37.25 -14.59 -10.02
C GLN A 6 36.47 -13.67 -10.95
N TRP A 7 36.58 -13.87 -12.27
CA TRP A 7 35.81 -13.14 -13.25
C TRP A 7 34.30 -13.28 -12.99
N TYR A 8 33.81 -14.52 -12.79
CA TYR A 8 32.39 -14.76 -12.50
C TYR A 8 31.93 -14.04 -11.24
N ARG A 9 32.68 -14.12 -10.13
CA ARG A 9 32.33 -13.44 -8.87
C ARG A 9 32.28 -11.93 -9.05
N GLN A 10 33.25 -11.35 -9.76
CA GLN A 10 33.29 -9.91 -10.04
C GLN A 10 32.07 -9.46 -10.85
N TRP A 11 31.76 -10.15 -11.92
CA TRP A 11 30.61 -9.79 -12.77
C TRP A 11 29.28 -10.07 -12.09
N HIS A 12 29.18 -11.13 -11.31
CA HIS A 12 28.01 -11.43 -10.50
C HIS A 12 27.74 -10.30 -9.51
N GLN A 13 28.75 -9.81 -8.79
CA GLN A 13 28.64 -8.72 -7.83
C GLN A 13 28.28 -7.41 -8.53
N LEU A 14 28.97 -7.06 -9.63
CA LEU A 14 28.64 -5.88 -10.42
C LEU A 14 27.19 -5.87 -10.94
N ASN A 15 26.70 -7.01 -11.38
CA ASN A 15 25.32 -7.13 -11.84
C ASN A 15 24.33 -7.06 -10.69
N PHE A 16 24.66 -7.64 -9.54
CA PHE A 16 23.84 -7.50 -8.33
C PHE A 16 23.73 -6.03 -7.93
N ASP A 17 24.84 -5.33 -7.81
CA ASP A 17 24.85 -3.91 -7.43
C ASP A 17 24.12 -3.03 -8.45
N ARG A 18 24.22 -3.37 -9.73
CA ARG A 18 23.62 -2.58 -10.83
C ARG A 18 22.11 -2.81 -10.98
N TYR A 19 21.63 -4.01 -10.77
CA TYR A 19 20.26 -4.43 -11.10
C TYR A 19 19.51 -5.06 -9.92
N SER A 20 20.09 -6.05 -9.27
CA SER A 20 19.38 -6.85 -8.28
C SER A 20 19.20 -6.14 -6.94
N SER A 21 20.14 -5.29 -6.53
CA SER A 21 20.02 -4.47 -5.32
C SER A 21 18.82 -3.52 -5.36
N GLN A 22 18.32 -3.21 -6.56
CA GLN A 22 17.14 -2.36 -6.75
C GLN A 22 15.82 -3.13 -6.68
N LEU A 23 15.88 -4.46 -6.80
CA LEU A 23 14.70 -5.34 -6.74
C LEU A 23 14.30 -5.64 -5.31
N TYR A 24 15.23 -5.61 -4.38
CA TYR A 24 15.00 -5.96 -2.98
C TYR A 24 14.94 -4.69 -2.15
N ALA A 25 13.94 -4.63 -1.31
CA ALA A 25 13.77 -3.51 -0.38
C ALA A 25 14.71 -3.68 0.84
N GLU A 26 16.02 -3.62 0.61
CA GLU A 26 17.05 -3.78 1.66
C GLU A 26 17.61 -2.41 2.13
N GLY A 27 17.14 -1.32 1.54
CA GLY A 27 17.57 0.03 1.89
C GLY A 27 16.96 0.54 3.20
N ILE A 28 17.42 1.70 3.63
CA ILE A 28 16.95 2.37 4.88
C ILE A 28 15.42 2.63 4.85
N GLY A 29 14.84 2.85 3.69
CA GLY A 29 13.40 3.05 3.53
C GLY A 29 12.58 1.76 3.38
N SER A 30 13.18 0.59 3.56
CA SER A 30 12.49 -0.70 3.44
C SER A 30 11.53 -0.94 4.61
N ALA A 31 10.38 -1.56 4.30
CA ALA A 31 9.47 -2.08 5.32
C ALA A 31 10.16 -3.08 6.26
N LEU A 32 11.13 -3.84 5.77
CA LEU A 32 11.89 -4.81 6.57
C LEU A 32 12.82 -4.15 7.58
N GLY A 33 13.18 -2.88 7.38
CA GLY A 33 14.01 -2.11 8.31
C GLY A 33 13.22 -1.44 9.44
N ILE A 34 11.89 -1.45 9.39
CA ILE A 34 11.05 -0.84 10.41
C ILE A 34 10.92 -1.75 11.62
N ALA A 35 11.12 -1.20 12.81
CA ALA A 35 11.03 -1.98 14.03
C ALA A 35 9.60 -2.53 14.26
N GLU A 36 9.51 -3.79 14.62
CA GLU A 36 8.24 -4.41 14.95
C GLU A 36 7.64 -3.80 16.21
N VAL A 37 6.38 -3.40 16.14
CA VAL A 37 5.58 -3.04 17.31
C VAL A 37 4.56 -4.15 17.55
N LYS A 38 4.78 -4.93 18.62
CA LYS A 38 3.90 -6.04 18.98
C LYS A 38 2.55 -5.52 19.46
N ALA A 39 1.48 -6.16 18.98
CA ALA A 39 0.15 -5.87 19.47
C ALA A 39 0.02 -6.31 20.95
N VAL A 40 -0.57 -5.44 21.75
CA VAL A 40 -0.88 -5.72 23.16
C VAL A 40 -2.39 -5.88 23.28
N TYR A 41 -2.81 -7.02 23.79
CA TYR A 41 -4.22 -7.31 24.04
C TYR A 41 -4.45 -7.36 25.54
N SER A 42 -5.45 -6.60 26.01
CA SER A 42 -5.88 -6.65 27.41
C SER A 42 -7.15 -7.52 27.52
N ALA A 43 -7.24 -8.31 28.57
CA ALA A 43 -8.46 -9.04 28.89
C ALA A 43 -9.64 -8.11 29.26
N GLU A 44 -9.34 -6.88 29.65
CA GLU A 44 -10.29 -5.84 30.01
C GLU A 44 -10.60 -4.88 28.85
N ALA A 45 -10.05 -5.13 27.65
CA ALA A 45 -10.28 -4.28 26.50
C ALA A 45 -11.74 -4.34 26.06
N ASN A 46 -12.31 -3.18 25.76
CA ASN A 46 -13.66 -3.11 25.20
C ASN A 46 -13.70 -3.77 23.82
N MET A 47 -14.74 -4.56 23.58
CA MET A 47 -15.04 -5.07 22.25
C MET A 47 -15.63 -3.94 21.41
N VAL A 48 -15.06 -3.72 20.24
CA VAL A 48 -15.51 -2.70 19.28
C VAL A 48 -15.59 -3.30 17.88
N ASP A 49 -16.31 -2.64 16.99
CA ASP A 49 -16.30 -3.04 15.58
C ASP A 49 -14.92 -2.83 14.96
N GLY A 50 -14.54 -3.75 14.06
CA GLY A 50 -13.24 -3.65 13.39
C GLY A 50 -13.02 -2.32 12.64
N ARG A 51 -14.09 -1.72 12.11
CA ARG A 51 -14.04 -0.39 11.48
C ARG A 51 -13.62 0.71 12.46
N GLU A 52 -14.00 0.63 13.72
CA GLU A 52 -13.66 1.62 14.75
C GLU A 52 -12.16 1.59 15.07
N VAL A 53 -11.56 0.41 15.05
CA VAL A 53 -10.10 0.27 15.19
C VAL A 53 -9.37 1.01 14.06
N LEU A 54 -9.82 0.81 12.82
CA LEU A 54 -9.21 1.49 11.67
C LEU A 54 -9.50 2.99 11.65
N LEU A 55 -10.72 3.40 11.98
CA LEU A 55 -11.10 4.82 12.08
C LEU A 55 -10.20 5.56 13.08
N ALA A 56 -10.04 5.00 14.29
CA ALA A 56 -9.17 5.57 15.31
C ALA A 56 -7.69 5.59 14.87
N ASN A 57 -7.23 4.55 14.19
CA ASN A 57 -5.87 4.50 13.66
C ASN A 57 -5.64 5.56 12.58
N HIS A 58 -6.54 5.70 11.62
CA HIS A 58 -6.44 6.72 10.57
C HIS A 58 -6.47 8.13 11.14
N ASP A 59 -7.28 8.38 12.17
CA ASP A 59 -7.32 9.67 12.87
C ASP A 59 -5.94 10.04 13.45
N ILE A 60 -5.28 9.09 14.10
CA ILE A 60 -3.92 9.28 14.62
C ILE A 60 -2.93 9.50 13.48
N LEU A 61 -3.02 8.74 12.39
CA LEU A 61 -2.13 8.86 11.25
C LEU A 61 -2.28 10.22 10.56
N PHE A 62 -3.50 10.70 10.34
CA PHE A 62 -3.73 12.04 9.78
C PHE A 62 -3.18 13.16 10.67
N SER A 63 -3.26 13.01 11.98
CA SER A 63 -2.70 14.00 12.91
C SER A 63 -1.17 13.99 12.95
N ARG A 64 -0.55 12.81 12.73
CA ARG A 64 0.90 12.61 12.81
C ARG A 64 1.64 12.91 11.50
N TYR A 65 1.03 12.57 10.36
CA TYR A 65 1.64 12.67 9.03
C TYR A 65 0.89 13.69 8.17
N PRO A 66 1.38 14.94 8.06
CA PRO A 66 0.76 15.95 7.20
C PRO A 66 0.66 15.55 5.74
N GLU A 67 1.60 14.72 5.27
CA GLU A 67 1.67 14.17 3.92
C GLU A 67 0.71 13.01 3.64
N TYR A 68 0.05 12.47 4.69
CA TYR A 68 -0.90 11.39 4.53
C TYR A 68 -2.20 11.88 3.89
N ILE A 69 -2.60 11.24 2.80
CA ILE A 69 -3.82 11.53 2.02
C ILE A 69 -4.58 10.23 1.81
N ALA A 70 -5.88 10.24 1.98
CA ALA A 70 -6.76 9.13 1.64
C ALA A 70 -7.80 9.56 0.61
N PHE A 71 -7.95 8.79 -0.44
CA PHE A 71 -8.91 9.08 -1.51
C PHE A 71 -9.39 7.80 -2.20
N GLY A 72 -10.53 7.90 -2.85
CA GLY A 72 -11.17 6.81 -3.56
C GLY A 72 -12.57 7.21 -3.99
N GLU A 73 -13.39 6.26 -4.40
CA GLU A 73 -14.73 6.56 -4.93
C GLU A 73 -15.66 7.16 -3.87
N ASP A 74 -15.62 6.67 -2.64
CA ASP A 74 -16.52 7.04 -1.56
C ASP A 74 -15.77 7.37 -0.25
N VAL A 75 -14.50 7.72 -0.33
CA VAL A 75 -13.62 7.92 0.85
C VAL A 75 -13.93 9.23 1.57
N GLY A 76 -14.28 10.27 0.83
CA GLY A 76 -14.50 11.61 1.35
C GLY A 76 -15.75 11.74 2.20
N THR A 77 -16.89 11.93 1.53
CA THR A 77 -18.15 12.32 2.20
C THR A 77 -18.66 11.24 3.15
N ILE A 78 -18.71 9.99 2.71
CA ILE A 78 -19.23 8.89 3.53
C ILE A 78 -18.15 8.13 4.32
N GLY A 79 -16.88 8.38 4.03
CA GLY A 79 -15.77 7.77 4.76
C GLY A 79 -15.45 6.34 4.34
N GLY A 80 -15.69 6.00 3.08
CA GLY A 80 -15.56 4.65 2.53
C GLY A 80 -16.77 3.76 2.84
N VAL A 81 -16.96 2.70 2.06
CA VAL A 81 -18.10 1.78 2.21
C VAL A 81 -18.17 1.17 3.62
N ASN A 82 -17.03 0.89 4.23
CA ASN A 82 -16.97 0.39 5.62
C ASN A 82 -16.76 1.50 6.66
N GLN A 83 -16.83 2.77 6.24
CA GLN A 83 -16.75 3.94 7.11
C GLN A 83 -15.47 4.01 7.96
N THR A 84 -14.37 3.51 7.45
CA THR A 84 -13.05 3.57 8.12
C THR A 84 -12.45 4.98 8.09
N PHE A 85 -13.00 5.89 7.27
CA PHE A 85 -12.65 7.31 7.17
C PHE A 85 -13.81 8.25 7.54
N ALA A 86 -14.87 7.73 8.18
CA ALA A 86 -16.05 8.52 8.52
C ALA A 86 -15.67 9.80 9.32
N GLY A 87 -16.13 10.97 8.84
CA GLY A 87 -15.83 12.26 9.47
C GLY A 87 -14.43 12.82 9.23
N MET A 88 -13.52 12.06 8.60
CA MET A 88 -12.14 12.50 8.39
C MET A 88 -12.04 13.68 7.42
N GLN A 89 -12.88 13.73 6.38
CA GLN A 89 -12.91 14.86 5.46
C GLN A 89 -13.28 16.16 6.19
N ALA A 90 -14.31 16.12 7.03
CA ALA A 90 -14.72 17.28 7.82
C ALA A 90 -13.63 17.74 8.79
N LYS A 91 -12.85 16.80 9.36
CA LYS A 91 -11.80 17.07 10.34
C LYS A 91 -10.49 17.56 9.72
N TYR A 92 -10.06 16.94 8.61
CA TYR A 92 -8.74 17.16 8.02
C TYR A 92 -8.77 17.91 6.68
N GLY A 93 -9.96 18.16 6.13
CA GLY A 93 -10.18 18.91 4.90
C GLY A 93 -10.21 18.07 3.63
N GLU A 94 -10.85 18.63 2.60
CA GLU A 94 -11.07 17.98 1.30
C GLU A 94 -9.78 17.75 0.49
N HIS A 95 -8.68 18.43 0.84
CA HIS A 95 -7.39 18.18 0.18
C HIS A 95 -6.65 16.97 0.74
N ARG A 96 -7.11 16.43 1.86
CA ARG A 96 -6.49 15.28 2.52
C ARG A 96 -7.37 14.03 2.48
N VAL A 97 -8.68 14.20 2.45
CA VAL A 97 -9.64 13.09 2.38
C VAL A 97 -10.72 13.48 1.37
N PHE A 98 -10.77 12.78 0.24
CA PHE A 98 -11.65 13.19 -0.86
C PHE A 98 -12.13 12.03 -1.74
N ASP A 99 -13.24 12.31 -2.42
CA ASP A 99 -13.83 11.42 -3.41
C ASP A 99 -13.26 11.70 -4.80
N VAL A 100 -13.19 10.65 -5.62
CA VAL A 100 -12.81 10.71 -7.03
C VAL A 100 -13.78 9.91 -7.88
N GLY A 101 -13.71 10.10 -9.21
CA GLY A 101 -14.55 9.34 -10.13
C GLY A 101 -14.24 7.84 -10.16
N ILE A 102 -15.24 7.06 -10.55
CA ILE A 102 -15.17 5.59 -10.65
C ILE A 102 -14.28 5.18 -11.83
N ARG A 103 -12.98 5.09 -11.56
CA ARG A 103 -11.98 4.58 -12.51
C ARG A 103 -10.71 4.17 -11.79
N GLU A 104 -10.56 2.90 -11.53
CA GLU A 104 -9.49 2.35 -10.71
C GLU A 104 -8.09 2.61 -11.28
N ALA A 105 -7.94 2.56 -12.62
CA ALA A 105 -6.69 2.96 -13.27
C ALA A 105 -6.30 4.41 -12.99
N THR A 106 -7.29 5.33 -12.97
CA THR A 106 -7.05 6.74 -12.64
C THR A 106 -6.74 6.92 -11.15
N ILE A 107 -7.45 6.21 -10.27
CA ILE A 107 -7.18 6.21 -8.84
C ILE A 107 -5.74 5.77 -8.57
N ALA A 108 -5.31 4.65 -9.16
CA ALA A 108 -3.92 4.18 -9.04
C ALA A 108 -2.91 5.20 -9.58
N GLY A 109 -3.16 5.76 -10.78
CA GLY A 109 -2.29 6.76 -11.40
C GLY A 109 -2.16 8.05 -10.59
N GLN A 110 -3.26 8.55 -10.02
CA GLN A 110 -3.24 9.69 -9.10
C GLN A 110 -2.40 9.39 -7.86
N GLY A 111 -2.57 8.20 -7.26
CA GLY A 111 -1.78 7.76 -6.11
C GLY A 111 -0.29 7.72 -6.42
N ILE A 112 0.10 7.16 -7.56
CA ILE A 112 1.50 7.14 -8.00
C ILE A 112 2.04 8.55 -8.15
N GLY A 113 1.30 9.43 -8.83
CA GLY A 113 1.70 10.83 -9.03
C GLY A 113 1.91 11.59 -7.72
N MET A 114 1.00 11.44 -6.76
CA MET A 114 1.12 12.03 -5.43
C MET A 114 2.32 11.46 -4.66
N ALA A 115 2.52 10.14 -4.70
CA ALA A 115 3.62 9.48 -4.00
C ALA A 115 4.99 9.91 -4.54
N VAL A 116 5.15 10.00 -5.86
CA VAL A 116 6.38 10.51 -6.50
C VAL A 116 6.68 11.96 -6.11
N ARG A 117 5.64 12.73 -5.79
CA ARG A 117 5.77 14.12 -5.32
C ARG A 117 6.00 14.26 -3.81
N GLY A 118 6.19 13.16 -3.08
CA GLY A 118 6.52 13.14 -1.66
C GLY A 118 5.33 13.05 -0.71
N LEU A 119 4.13 12.86 -1.22
CA LEU A 119 2.96 12.57 -0.40
C LEU A 119 2.93 11.07 -0.02
N ARG A 120 2.13 10.74 0.98
CA ARG A 120 1.87 9.36 1.44
C ARG A 120 0.41 8.99 1.16
N PRO A 121 0.05 8.71 -0.10
CA PRO A 121 -1.32 8.45 -0.45
C PRO A 121 -1.78 7.04 -0.07
N LEU A 122 -3.03 6.95 0.38
CA LEU A 122 -3.83 5.74 0.41
C LEU A 122 -4.90 5.87 -0.66
N ALA A 123 -4.81 5.06 -1.70
CA ALA A 123 -5.79 4.97 -2.76
C ALA A 123 -6.73 3.81 -2.49
N GLU A 124 -8.00 4.08 -2.23
CA GLU A 124 -8.99 3.02 -2.01
C GLU A 124 -9.61 2.56 -3.33
N ILE A 125 -9.56 1.27 -3.57
CA ILE A 125 -10.35 0.58 -4.58
C ILE A 125 -11.39 -0.25 -3.83
N GLN A 126 -12.68 0.00 -4.11
CA GLN A 126 -13.77 -0.49 -3.24
C GLN A 126 -13.76 -1.99 -3.00
N TYR A 127 -13.52 -2.79 -4.05
CA TYR A 127 -13.53 -4.25 -3.95
C TYR A 127 -12.31 -4.84 -4.66
N LEU A 128 -11.83 -5.97 -4.12
CA LEU A 128 -10.66 -6.67 -4.64
C LEU A 128 -10.82 -7.07 -6.12
N ASP A 129 -12.02 -7.40 -6.55
CA ASP A 129 -12.32 -7.76 -7.94
C ASP A 129 -12.01 -6.61 -8.91
N TYR A 130 -12.26 -5.37 -8.48
CA TYR A 130 -12.03 -4.18 -9.30
C TYR A 130 -10.56 -3.80 -9.44
N LEU A 131 -9.70 -4.38 -8.62
CA LEU A 131 -8.25 -4.18 -8.76
C LEU A 131 -7.75 -4.60 -10.15
N ALA A 132 -8.46 -5.51 -10.82
CA ALA A 132 -8.17 -5.91 -12.20
C ALA A 132 -8.13 -4.72 -13.18
N TYR A 133 -8.95 -3.69 -12.96
CA TYR A 133 -8.97 -2.48 -13.80
C TYR A 133 -7.77 -1.55 -13.61
N ALA A 134 -7.02 -1.73 -12.52
CA ALA A 134 -5.80 -0.98 -12.22
C ALA A 134 -4.52 -1.81 -12.40
N ILE A 135 -4.62 -3.11 -12.67
CA ILE A 135 -3.49 -4.03 -12.59
C ILE A 135 -2.33 -3.65 -13.52
N GLN A 136 -2.60 -3.12 -14.70
CA GLN A 136 -1.57 -2.68 -15.62
C GLN A 136 -0.77 -1.51 -15.02
N ILE A 137 -1.45 -0.50 -14.53
CA ILE A 137 -0.83 0.69 -13.92
C ILE A 137 -0.02 0.29 -12.67
N LEU A 138 -0.58 -0.60 -11.85
CA LEU A 138 0.10 -1.08 -10.65
C LEU A 138 1.33 -1.94 -10.98
N SER A 139 1.25 -2.78 -12.01
CA SER A 139 2.36 -3.65 -12.43
C SER A 139 3.47 -2.87 -13.12
N ASP A 140 3.12 -2.07 -14.13
CA ASP A 140 4.10 -1.43 -15.01
C ASP A 140 4.63 -0.10 -14.43
N ASP A 141 3.75 0.71 -13.84
CA ASP A 141 4.14 2.05 -13.40
C ASP A 141 4.52 2.10 -11.92
N LEU A 142 3.92 1.28 -11.07
CA LEU A 142 4.22 1.28 -9.63
C LEU A 142 5.23 0.21 -9.25
N ALA A 143 4.91 -1.06 -9.47
CA ALA A 143 5.75 -2.18 -9.01
C ALA A 143 7.16 -2.16 -9.60
N CYS A 144 7.31 -1.71 -10.85
CA CYS A 144 8.59 -1.62 -11.54
C CYS A 144 9.32 -0.30 -11.35
N LEU A 145 8.72 0.72 -10.74
CA LEU A 145 9.25 2.09 -10.72
C LEU A 145 10.66 2.16 -10.13
N ARG A 146 10.85 1.60 -8.96
CA ARG A 146 12.14 1.61 -8.27
C ARG A 146 13.23 0.90 -9.09
N TYR A 147 12.90 -0.25 -9.65
CA TYR A 147 13.81 -1.00 -10.50
C TYR A 147 14.20 -0.24 -11.77
N ARG A 148 13.21 0.25 -12.53
CA ARG A 148 13.44 0.99 -13.78
C ARG A 148 14.28 2.25 -13.59
N THR A 149 14.11 2.92 -12.46
CA THR A 149 14.80 4.18 -12.15
C THR A 149 16.08 3.99 -11.34
N LYS A 150 16.49 2.75 -11.08
CA LYS A 150 17.62 2.41 -10.20
C LYS A 150 17.51 3.10 -8.85
N ALA A 151 16.36 3.01 -8.22
CA ALA A 151 15.97 3.68 -7.00
C ALA A 151 15.99 5.23 -7.05
N GLY A 152 16.07 5.82 -8.23
CA GLY A 152 16.00 7.27 -8.42
C GLY A 152 14.61 7.84 -8.14
N GLN A 153 13.55 7.01 -8.22
CA GLN A 153 12.20 7.38 -7.87
C GLN A 153 11.58 6.36 -6.92
N LYS A 154 10.73 6.85 -6.02
CA LYS A 154 9.97 6.07 -5.06
C LYS A 154 8.52 6.51 -5.12
N ALA A 155 7.61 5.59 -4.95
CA ALA A 155 6.19 5.88 -4.86
C ALA A 155 5.57 5.05 -3.74
N PRO A 156 5.68 5.48 -2.47
CA PRO A 156 5.12 4.77 -1.33
C PRO A 156 3.59 4.92 -1.28
N LEU A 157 2.93 4.34 -2.26
CA LEU A 157 1.48 4.29 -2.40
C LEU A 157 0.94 3.07 -1.66
N ILE A 158 -0.08 3.28 -0.85
CA ILE A 158 -0.90 2.22 -0.28
C ILE A 158 -2.14 2.08 -1.15
N VAL A 159 -2.31 0.93 -1.81
CA VAL A 159 -3.56 0.57 -2.47
C VAL A 159 -4.38 -0.29 -1.51
N SER A 160 -5.43 0.29 -0.98
CA SER A 160 -6.31 -0.39 -0.03
C SER A 160 -7.54 -0.92 -0.75
N THR A 161 -7.87 -2.17 -0.52
CA THR A 161 -9.10 -2.77 -1.06
C THR A 161 -9.70 -3.73 -0.05
N ARG A 162 -10.98 -3.98 -0.16
CA ARG A 162 -11.65 -4.97 0.67
C ARG A 162 -11.50 -6.35 0.08
N GLY A 163 -11.33 -7.34 0.93
CA GLY A 163 -11.46 -8.72 0.54
C GLY A 163 -12.82 -8.97 -0.11
N HIS A 164 -12.90 -10.04 -0.87
CA HIS A 164 -14.14 -10.45 -1.49
C HIS A 164 -15.23 -10.68 -0.44
N ARG A 165 -16.44 -10.35 -0.80
CA ARG A 165 -17.63 -10.65 -0.03
C ARG A 165 -18.40 -11.74 -0.74
N LEU A 166 -19.13 -12.55 0.01
CA LEU A 166 -20.05 -13.53 -0.55
C LEU A 166 -21.39 -12.84 -0.93
N GLU A 167 -21.29 -11.79 -1.74
CA GLU A 167 -22.43 -10.99 -2.17
C GLU A 167 -22.61 -11.13 -3.70
N GLY A 168 -23.19 -12.26 -4.07
CA GLY A 168 -23.43 -12.57 -5.46
C GLY A 168 -22.16 -12.85 -6.27
N ILE A 169 -22.31 -13.03 -7.57
CA ILE A 169 -21.23 -13.42 -8.47
C ILE A 169 -20.18 -12.31 -8.69
N TRP A 170 -20.54 -11.05 -8.43
CA TRP A 170 -19.71 -9.89 -8.75
C TRP A 170 -18.60 -9.63 -7.74
N HIS A 171 -18.77 -10.13 -6.50
CA HIS A 171 -17.84 -9.89 -5.38
C HIS A 171 -17.42 -11.16 -4.66
N SER A 172 -17.53 -12.30 -5.32
CA SER A 172 -17.17 -13.60 -4.77
C SER A 172 -15.85 -14.15 -5.29
N GLY A 173 -15.22 -13.45 -6.22
CA GLY A 173 -13.94 -13.84 -6.79
C GLY A 173 -12.77 -13.58 -5.82
N SER A 174 -11.68 -14.31 -6.00
CA SER A 174 -10.43 -14.08 -5.30
C SER A 174 -9.28 -13.97 -6.31
N PRO A 175 -8.98 -12.75 -6.79
CA PRO A 175 -7.97 -12.53 -7.82
C PRO A 175 -6.53 -12.59 -7.28
N MET A 176 -6.28 -13.13 -6.09
CA MET A 176 -4.96 -13.16 -5.45
C MET A 176 -3.88 -13.79 -6.32
N GLN A 177 -4.23 -14.74 -7.15
CA GLN A 177 -3.26 -15.42 -8.02
C GLN A 177 -2.63 -14.45 -9.02
N PHE A 178 -3.41 -13.59 -9.67
CA PHE A 178 -2.85 -12.61 -10.58
C PHE A 178 -2.17 -11.44 -9.85
N ILE A 179 -2.67 -11.05 -8.66
CA ILE A 179 -2.05 -10.02 -7.83
C ILE A 179 -0.62 -10.45 -7.48
N LEU A 180 -0.45 -11.62 -6.90
CA LEU A 180 0.86 -12.15 -6.54
C LEU A 180 1.78 -12.36 -7.74
N GLY A 181 1.23 -12.72 -8.89
CA GLY A 181 1.99 -12.92 -10.12
C GLY A 181 2.42 -11.63 -10.82
N ALA A 182 1.57 -10.60 -10.80
CA ALA A 182 1.77 -9.35 -11.53
C ALA A 182 2.47 -8.26 -10.71
N LEU A 183 2.18 -8.14 -9.43
CA LEU A 183 2.63 -7.01 -8.59
C LEU A 183 3.97 -7.29 -7.89
N ARG A 184 4.93 -7.83 -8.62
CA ARG A 184 6.29 -8.04 -8.11
C ARG A 184 7.00 -6.69 -7.96
N GLY A 185 7.30 -6.32 -6.72
CA GLY A 185 7.84 -5.01 -6.34
C GLY A 185 6.89 -4.21 -5.46
N MET A 186 5.72 -4.78 -5.15
CA MET A 186 4.80 -4.28 -4.13
C MET A 186 4.67 -5.31 -2.99
N LEU A 187 4.40 -4.83 -1.79
CA LEU A 187 4.05 -5.69 -0.67
C LEU A 187 2.55 -6.03 -0.75
N VAL A 188 2.22 -7.31 -0.63
CA VAL A 188 0.83 -7.76 -0.55
C VAL A 188 0.51 -8.12 0.89
N LEU A 189 -0.29 -7.29 1.56
CA LEU A 189 -0.57 -7.36 2.98
C LEU A 189 -2.01 -7.83 3.21
N VAL A 190 -2.16 -9.02 3.78
CA VAL A 190 -3.47 -9.60 4.07
C VAL A 190 -3.60 -9.77 5.59
N PRO A 191 -4.23 -8.80 6.29
CA PRO A 191 -4.38 -8.86 7.74
C PRO A 191 -5.41 -9.92 8.15
N ARG A 192 -5.11 -10.65 9.21
CA ARG A 192 -6.05 -11.63 9.80
C ARG A 192 -7.01 -11.02 10.83
N ASN A 193 -6.73 -9.80 11.29
CA ASN A 193 -7.59 -9.04 12.19
C ASN A 193 -7.33 -7.53 12.03
N MET A 194 -8.18 -6.69 12.61
CA MET A 194 -8.09 -5.24 12.44
C MET A 194 -6.92 -4.60 13.18
N THR A 195 -6.43 -5.18 14.26
CA THR A 195 -5.20 -4.73 14.94
C THR A 195 -3.99 -4.91 14.02
N GLN A 196 -3.89 -6.05 13.32
CA GLN A 196 -2.85 -6.26 12.32
C GLN A 196 -3.02 -5.33 11.11
N ALA A 197 -4.26 -5.08 10.68
CA ALA A 197 -4.52 -4.11 9.60
C ALA A 197 -4.02 -2.71 9.96
N ALA A 198 -4.33 -2.23 11.16
CA ALA A 198 -3.82 -0.96 11.67
C ALA A 198 -2.28 -0.95 11.69
N GLY A 199 -1.66 -2.03 12.16
CA GLY A 199 -0.20 -2.18 12.15
C GLY A 199 0.40 -2.10 10.74
N PHE A 200 -0.25 -2.67 9.73
CA PHE A 200 0.20 -2.59 8.33
C PHE A 200 0.13 -1.15 7.80
N TYR A 201 -0.93 -0.40 8.06
CA TYR A 201 -0.99 1.01 7.68
C TYR A 201 0.13 1.83 8.37
N ASN A 202 0.36 1.57 9.67
CA ASN A 202 1.42 2.24 10.42
C ASN A 202 2.82 1.92 9.85
N LEU A 203 3.06 0.68 9.45
CA LEU A 203 4.29 0.25 8.79
C LEU A 203 4.48 0.97 7.46
N MET A 204 3.45 0.95 6.60
CA MET A 204 3.55 1.47 5.24
C MET A 204 3.73 2.99 5.20
N LEU A 205 3.27 3.74 6.20
CA LEU A 205 3.54 5.17 6.29
C LEU A 205 4.98 5.50 6.74
N GLN A 206 5.72 4.53 7.23
CA GLN A 206 7.11 4.70 7.67
C GLN A 206 8.14 4.24 6.65
N CYS A 207 7.75 3.46 5.65
CA CYS A 207 8.65 2.94 4.63
C CYS A 207 8.40 3.57 3.26
N ASP A 208 9.31 3.30 2.33
CA ASP A 208 9.23 3.78 0.94
C ASP A 208 8.69 2.72 -0.05
N ASP A 209 8.32 1.55 0.45
CA ASP A 209 7.77 0.49 -0.38
C ASP A 209 6.29 0.74 -0.68
N PRO A 210 5.81 0.42 -1.90
CA PRO A 210 4.38 0.42 -2.21
C PRO A 210 3.72 -0.88 -1.73
N ALA A 211 2.44 -0.83 -1.41
CA ALA A 211 1.66 -1.98 -0.95
C ALA A 211 0.23 -1.99 -1.50
#